data_0ce4e468d8534a5c99031489ac0206e3
#
_entry.id   0ce4e468d8534a5c99031489ac0206e3
#
_cell.length_a   1.000
_cell.length_b   1.000
_cell.length_c   1.000
_cell.angle_alpha   90.00
_cell.angle_beta   90.00
_cell.angle_gamma   90.00
#
_symmetry.space_group_name_H-M   'P 1'
#
loop_
_entity.id
_entity.type
_entity.pdbx_description
1 polymer ?
#
loop_
_entity_poly.entity_id
_entity_poly.type
_entity_poly.pdbx_seq_one_letter_code
_entity_poly.pdbx_strand_id
1 'polypeptide(L)'
;MRIDADFDFRWAYDEQTSLVGLGYSFYLEYIEYFCNFVSKYARPYIYDETLLSHEQTFLTQEMHHAKAHKHLNSFLSATPAIKDAFHPRIYPYLQPFHEEHYKPIMQGIAEAKSNSIKDALLKIAVFESKNCVSSFIFFEQLFSGSNFSKTCELSGNIGILYLLAYHFAEEIEHCDIAADVYQHIFQEPVWNAARVKSQIFNTHHAEQESLTAALHCARQLGVKTDIDRLSSSPFMKFTKARQIELINVDFDLNTDPVLEQRQFSVRQWDEVWEPALRQRVLQQISERTNSID
;
A
#
# COMPACT_ATOMS: atom_id res chain seq x y z
N MET A 1 3.16 -25.62 4.24
CA MET A 1 1.71 -25.71 3.92
C MET A 1 1.60 -25.42 2.44
N ARG A 2 1.08 -26.30 1.61
CA ARG A 2 0.84 -26.00 0.19
C ARG A 2 -0.37 -25.09 0.11
N ILE A 3 -0.33 -24.10 -0.77
CA ILE A 3 -1.51 -23.33 -1.14
C ILE A 3 -2.54 -24.34 -1.65
N ASP A 4 -3.77 -24.25 -1.15
CA ASP A 4 -4.85 -25.14 -1.54
C ASP A 4 -5.02 -25.06 -3.07
N ALA A 5 -5.22 -26.20 -3.74
CA ALA A 5 -5.36 -26.27 -5.18
C ALA A 5 -6.55 -25.45 -5.70
N ASP A 6 -7.51 -25.16 -4.83
CA ASP A 6 -8.72 -24.38 -5.13
C ASP A 6 -8.56 -22.88 -4.78
N PHE A 7 -7.37 -22.42 -4.36
CA PHE A 7 -7.14 -21.01 -4.08
C PHE A 7 -7.05 -20.23 -5.39
N ASP A 8 -8.06 -19.41 -5.67
CA ASP A 8 -7.98 -18.47 -6.78
C ASP A 8 -7.31 -17.18 -6.29
N PHE A 9 -6.15 -16.87 -6.86
CA PHE A 9 -5.38 -15.67 -6.54
C PHE A 9 -5.79 -14.46 -7.38
N ARG A 10 -6.66 -14.67 -8.38
CA ARG A 10 -7.09 -13.61 -9.30
C ARG A 10 -8.11 -12.72 -8.62
N TRP A 11 -7.66 -11.60 -8.16
CA TRP A 11 -8.48 -10.53 -7.59
C TRP A 11 -8.82 -9.43 -8.60
N ALA A 12 -8.10 -9.37 -9.72
CA ALA A 12 -8.29 -8.41 -10.80
C ALA A 12 -8.71 -9.11 -12.11
N TYR A 13 -8.93 -8.31 -13.14
CA TYR A 13 -9.41 -8.78 -14.44
C TYR A 13 -8.35 -9.57 -15.24
N ASP A 14 -7.07 -9.52 -14.85
CA ASP A 14 -6.01 -10.30 -15.47
C ASP A 14 -5.02 -10.84 -14.43
N GLU A 15 -4.32 -11.91 -14.83
CA GLU A 15 -3.38 -12.63 -13.99
C GLU A 15 -2.16 -11.81 -13.58
N GLN A 16 -1.60 -11.01 -14.50
CA GLN A 16 -0.39 -10.24 -14.21
C GLN A 16 -0.69 -9.11 -13.21
N THR A 17 -1.80 -8.41 -13.40
CA THR A 17 -2.28 -7.40 -12.43
C THR A 17 -2.53 -8.04 -11.06
N SER A 18 -3.12 -9.24 -11.03
CA SER A 18 -3.36 -9.95 -9.78
C SER A 18 -2.05 -10.29 -9.07
N LEU A 19 -1.04 -10.78 -9.77
CA LEU A 19 0.28 -11.08 -9.21
C LEU A 19 1.01 -9.82 -8.72
N VAL A 20 0.93 -8.72 -9.47
CA VAL A 20 1.54 -7.43 -9.06
C VAL A 20 0.93 -6.94 -7.76
N GLY A 21 -0.38 -6.97 -7.60
CA GLY A 21 -1.03 -6.57 -6.36
C GLY A 21 -0.68 -7.47 -5.16
N LEU A 22 -0.54 -8.79 -5.39
CA LEU A 22 -0.03 -9.70 -4.36
C LEU A 22 1.41 -9.34 -3.96
N GLY A 23 2.27 -9.04 -4.93
CA GLY A 23 3.63 -8.58 -4.65
C GLY A 23 3.67 -7.26 -3.88
N TYR A 24 2.78 -6.35 -4.23
CA TYR A 24 2.63 -5.07 -3.52
C TYR A 24 2.19 -5.29 -2.06
N SER A 25 1.34 -6.27 -1.78
CA SER A 25 0.96 -6.66 -0.42
C SER A 25 2.17 -6.97 0.48
N PHE A 26 3.22 -7.62 -0.04
CA PHE A 26 4.45 -7.87 0.73
C PHE A 26 5.22 -6.60 1.06
N TYR A 27 5.25 -5.65 0.13
CA TYR A 27 5.85 -4.35 0.37
C TYR A 27 5.06 -3.56 1.41
N LEU A 28 3.73 -3.53 1.28
CA LEU A 28 2.83 -2.86 2.22
C LEU A 28 2.98 -3.41 3.63
N GLU A 29 3.01 -4.72 3.84
CA GLU A 29 3.26 -5.30 5.17
C GLU A 29 4.45 -4.64 5.86
N TYR A 30 5.52 -4.41 5.12
CA TYR A 30 6.75 -3.88 5.69
C TYR A 30 6.71 -2.37 5.90
N ILE A 31 6.26 -1.62 4.90
CA ILE A 31 6.29 -0.15 4.97
C ILE A 31 5.36 0.39 6.07
N GLU A 32 4.21 -0.23 6.28
CA GLU A 32 3.27 0.12 7.36
C GLU A 32 3.92 -0.05 8.75
N TYR A 33 4.65 -1.13 8.97
CA TYR A 33 5.45 -1.29 10.20
C TYR A 33 6.55 -0.23 10.31
N PHE A 34 7.17 0.15 9.19
CA PHE A 34 8.18 1.21 9.18
C PHE A 34 7.56 2.57 9.53
N CYS A 35 6.37 2.91 9.01
CA CYS A 35 5.61 4.10 9.38
C CYS A 35 5.36 4.12 10.89
N ASN A 36 4.84 3.05 11.46
CA ASN A 36 4.63 2.92 12.90
C ASN A 36 5.91 3.07 13.72
N PHE A 37 7.02 2.50 13.25
CA PHE A 37 8.32 2.63 13.92
C PHE A 37 8.78 4.09 13.96
N VAL A 38 8.75 4.80 12.83
CA VAL A 38 9.18 6.20 12.74
C VAL A 38 8.31 7.11 13.57
N SER A 39 7.00 6.96 13.50
CA SER A 39 6.03 7.77 14.26
C SER A 39 6.21 7.63 15.77
N LYS A 40 6.55 6.45 16.27
CA LYS A 40 6.88 6.27 17.69
C LYS A 40 7.97 7.22 18.18
N TYR A 41 8.96 7.51 17.33
CA TYR A 41 10.06 8.43 17.67
C TYR A 41 9.74 9.89 17.32
N ALA A 42 8.84 10.15 16.40
CA ALA A 42 8.38 11.50 16.03
C ALA A 42 7.36 12.06 17.02
N ARG A 43 6.46 11.24 17.51
CA ARG A 43 5.34 11.60 18.37
C ARG A 43 5.67 12.50 19.57
N PRO A 44 6.77 12.32 20.31
CA PRO A 44 7.14 13.20 21.43
C PRO A 44 7.38 14.66 21.04
N TYR A 45 7.51 14.95 19.75
CA TYR A 45 7.76 16.30 19.21
C TYR A 45 6.51 16.93 18.57
N ILE A 46 5.34 16.27 18.65
CA ILE A 46 4.06 16.81 18.17
C ILE A 46 3.36 17.48 19.35
N TYR A 47 3.27 18.81 19.32
CA TYR A 47 2.67 19.60 20.39
C TYR A 47 1.25 20.09 20.06
N ASP A 48 0.79 19.96 18.82
CA ASP A 48 -0.56 20.23 18.37
C ASP A 48 -1.47 19.04 18.69
N GLU A 49 -2.49 19.25 19.53
CA GLU A 49 -3.39 18.17 19.96
C GLU A 49 -4.24 17.59 18.82
N THR A 50 -4.62 18.43 17.85
CA THR A 50 -5.39 18.00 16.68
C THR A 50 -4.53 17.12 15.79
N LEU A 51 -3.32 17.56 15.47
CA LEU A 51 -2.37 16.78 14.68
C LEU A 51 -2.00 15.46 15.38
N LEU A 52 -1.83 15.48 16.71
CA LEU A 52 -1.55 14.29 17.51
C LEU A 52 -2.71 13.29 17.45
N SER A 53 -3.96 13.76 17.43
CA SER A 53 -5.14 12.91 17.25
C SER A 53 -5.21 12.31 15.86
N HIS A 54 -4.92 13.08 14.81
CA HIS A 54 -4.87 12.59 13.43
C HIS A 54 -3.76 11.57 13.27
N GLU A 55 -2.57 11.83 13.78
CA GLU A 55 -1.44 10.89 13.76
C GLU A 55 -1.77 9.58 14.49
N GLN A 56 -2.51 9.63 15.59
CA GLN A 56 -2.94 8.41 16.30
C GLN A 56 -3.93 7.58 15.47
N THR A 57 -4.84 8.22 14.73
CA THR A 57 -5.77 7.55 13.82
C THR A 57 -5.00 6.91 12.69
N PHE A 58 -4.12 7.65 12.04
CA PHE A 58 -3.21 7.18 11.00
C PHE A 58 -2.46 5.92 11.43
N LEU A 59 -1.75 5.96 12.57
CA LEU A 59 -1.02 4.80 13.07
C LEU A 59 -1.90 3.58 13.34
N THR A 60 -3.14 3.80 13.75
CA THR A 60 -4.09 2.70 13.98
C THR A 60 -4.47 2.04 12.67
N GLN A 61 -4.73 2.83 11.63
CA GLN A 61 -5.03 2.35 10.27
C GLN A 61 -3.84 1.59 9.70
N GLU A 62 -2.63 2.18 9.71
CA GLU A 62 -1.38 1.56 9.26
C GLU A 62 -1.11 0.21 9.93
N MET A 63 -1.35 0.12 11.24
CA MET A 63 -1.18 -1.15 11.97
C MET A 63 -2.23 -2.20 11.57
N HIS A 64 -3.44 -1.79 11.23
CA HIS A 64 -4.48 -2.68 10.70
C HIS A 64 -4.09 -3.18 9.31
N HIS A 65 -3.62 -2.29 8.43
CA HIS A 65 -3.10 -2.64 7.11
C HIS A 65 -1.97 -3.66 7.21
N ALA A 66 -0.93 -3.35 7.99
CA ALA A 66 0.20 -4.24 8.21
C ALA A 66 -0.22 -5.64 8.64
N LYS A 67 -1.17 -5.75 9.58
CA LYS A 67 -1.69 -7.05 10.06
C LYS A 67 -2.48 -7.79 8.99
N ALA A 68 -3.32 -7.09 8.23
CA ALA A 68 -4.13 -7.68 7.18
C ALA A 68 -3.25 -8.21 6.04
N HIS A 69 -2.28 -7.41 5.58
CA HIS A 69 -1.28 -7.83 4.60
C HIS A 69 -0.42 -8.98 5.11
N LYS A 70 0.03 -8.93 6.37
CA LYS A 70 0.78 -10.01 6.99
C LYS A 70 -0.01 -11.34 7.00
N HIS A 71 -1.30 -11.28 7.23
CA HIS A 71 -2.15 -12.46 7.18
C HIS A 71 -2.20 -13.07 5.78
N LEU A 72 -2.48 -12.27 4.75
CA LEU A 72 -2.46 -12.69 3.35
C LEU A 72 -1.09 -13.25 2.95
N ASN A 73 -0.01 -12.52 3.24
CA ASN A 73 1.35 -12.88 2.86
C ASN A 73 1.83 -14.16 3.56
N SER A 74 1.35 -14.43 4.79
CA SER A 74 1.62 -15.68 5.50
C SER A 74 1.05 -16.88 4.75
N PHE A 75 -0.14 -16.73 4.21
CA PHE A 75 -0.79 -17.75 3.42
C PHE A 75 -0.03 -17.95 2.09
N LEU A 76 0.26 -16.87 1.37
CA LEU A 76 0.93 -16.90 0.06
C LEU A 76 2.37 -17.44 0.11
N SER A 77 3.10 -17.17 1.18
CA SER A 77 4.49 -17.61 1.34
C SER A 77 4.61 -19.01 1.95
N ALA A 78 3.49 -19.63 2.34
CA ALA A 78 3.46 -20.87 3.11
C ALA A 78 4.36 -20.82 4.38
N THR A 79 4.59 -19.63 4.90
CA THR A 79 5.43 -19.39 6.08
C THR A 79 4.55 -19.43 7.33
N PRO A 80 4.96 -20.16 8.40
CA PRO A 80 4.17 -20.21 9.63
C PRO A 80 3.90 -18.79 10.15
N ALA A 81 2.68 -18.56 10.65
CA ALA A 81 2.35 -17.30 11.29
C ALA A 81 3.33 -17.04 12.45
N ILE A 82 4.07 -15.94 12.41
CA ILE A 82 4.92 -15.52 13.52
C ILE A 82 3.99 -15.11 14.64
N LYS A 83 4.25 -15.57 15.86
CA LYS A 83 3.43 -15.24 17.03
C LYS A 83 3.47 -13.75 17.39
N ASP A 84 4.54 -13.06 17.01
CA ASP A 84 4.69 -11.63 17.25
C ASP A 84 3.98 -10.82 16.15
N ALA A 85 2.84 -10.25 16.52
CA ALA A 85 2.03 -9.43 15.61
C ALA A 85 2.64 -8.04 15.37
N PHE A 86 3.63 -7.62 16.17
CA PHE A 86 4.15 -6.25 16.18
C PHE A 86 5.45 -6.06 15.40
N HIS A 87 6.02 -7.12 14.82
CA HIS A 87 7.23 -7.01 14.01
C HIS A 87 6.98 -7.45 12.57
N PRO A 88 7.49 -6.70 11.57
CA PRO A 88 7.41 -7.08 10.17
C PRO A 88 8.18 -8.36 9.93
N ARG A 89 7.73 -9.14 8.96
CA ARG A 89 8.53 -10.24 8.45
C ARG A 89 9.47 -9.71 7.39
N ILE A 90 10.70 -10.16 7.49
CA ILE A 90 11.66 -9.96 6.41
C ILE A 90 11.74 -11.29 5.67
N TYR A 91 11.09 -11.36 4.55
CA TYR A 91 11.13 -12.53 3.69
C TYR A 91 12.54 -12.67 3.09
N PRO A 92 13.09 -13.88 2.98
CA PRO A 92 14.48 -14.07 2.54
C PRO A 92 14.79 -13.41 1.20
N TYR A 93 13.83 -13.39 0.26
CA TYR A 93 13.99 -12.77 -1.06
C TYR A 93 13.86 -11.24 -1.02
N LEU A 94 13.38 -10.65 0.08
CA LEU A 94 13.33 -9.19 0.33
C LEU A 94 14.42 -8.71 1.30
N GLN A 95 15.22 -9.61 1.87
CA GLN A 95 16.30 -9.27 2.78
C GLN A 95 17.28 -8.21 2.20
N PRO A 96 17.71 -8.26 0.93
CA PRO A 96 18.58 -7.25 0.36
C PRO A 96 17.98 -5.83 0.44
N PHE A 97 16.69 -5.69 0.12
CA PHE A 97 16.00 -4.39 0.19
C PHE A 97 15.93 -3.87 1.63
N HIS A 98 15.66 -4.75 2.58
CA HIS A 98 15.66 -4.37 4.00
C HIS A 98 17.04 -3.85 4.45
N GLU A 99 18.09 -4.59 4.19
CA GLU A 99 19.45 -4.22 4.60
C GLU A 99 19.94 -2.92 3.97
N GLU A 100 19.56 -2.66 2.73
CA GLU A 100 19.99 -1.49 1.97
C GLU A 100 19.18 -0.23 2.28
N HIS A 101 17.84 -0.36 2.39
CA HIS A 101 16.95 0.81 2.36
C HIS A 101 16.30 1.16 3.70
N TYR A 102 16.06 0.20 4.57
CA TYR A 102 15.28 0.43 5.80
C TYR A 102 16.11 0.33 7.07
N LYS A 103 16.90 -0.70 7.20
CA LYS A 103 17.70 -0.96 8.41
C LYS A 103 18.64 0.19 8.77
N PRO A 104 19.36 0.85 7.83
CA PRO A 104 20.23 1.98 8.17
C PRO A 104 19.45 3.15 8.77
N ILE A 105 18.24 3.42 8.26
CA ILE A 105 17.37 4.49 8.75
C ILE A 105 16.89 4.14 10.17
N MET A 106 16.38 2.93 10.38
CA MET A 106 15.90 2.47 11.68
C MET A 106 17.02 2.50 12.74
N GLN A 107 18.22 2.07 12.38
CA GLN A 107 19.39 2.15 13.25
C GLN A 107 19.78 3.60 13.57
N GLY A 108 19.78 4.46 12.56
CA GLY A 108 20.07 5.89 12.75
C GLY A 108 19.08 6.56 13.70
N ILE A 109 17.79 6.23 13.61
CA ILE A 109 16.76 6.72 14.54
C ILE A 109 17.00 6.18 15.94
N ALA A 110 17.24 4.89 16.10
CA ALA A 110 17.48 4.25 17.39
C ALA A 110 18.74 4.79 18.09
N GLU A 111 19.75 5.18 17.32
CA GLU A 111 20.99 5.81 17.79
C GLU A 111 20.87 7.34 17.95
N ALA A 112 19.70 7.93 17.80
CA ALA A 112 19.42 9.37 17.88
C ALA A 112 20.31 10.22 16.96
N LYS A 113 20.67 9.71 15.78
CA LYS A 113 21.42 10.48 14.76
C LYS A 113 20.58 11.66 14.26
N SER A 114 21.15 12.84 14.23
CA SER A 114 20.46 14.12 14.10
C SER A 114 19.50 14.28 12.92
N ASN A 115 19.71 13.60 11.80
CA ASN A 115 18.86 13.73 10.62
C ASN A 115 18.01 12.49 10.33
N SER A 116 18.19 11.40 11.06
CA SER A 116 17.56 10.12 10.68
C SER A 116 16.03 10.16 10.76
N ILE A 117 15.48 10.83 11.77
CA ILE A 117 14.02 10.97 11.91
C ILE A 117 13.44 11.91 10.85
N LYS A 118 14.19 12.97 10.49
CA LYS A 118 13.82 13.91 9.45
C LYS A 118 13.75 13.23 8.09
N ASP A 119 14.78 12.47 7.74
CA ASP A 119 14.86 11.74 6.47
C ASP A 119 13.80 10.64 6.40
N ALA A 120 13.53 9.97 7.53
CA ALA A 120 12.49 8.94 7.63
C ALA A 120 11.08 9.51 7.44
N LEU A 121 10.74 10.59 8.15
CA LEU A 121 9.43 11.24 8.00
C LEU A 121 9.22 11.80 6.59
N LEU A 122 10.28 12.37 5.98
CA LEU A 122 10.20 12.81 4.60
C LEU A 122 9.95 11.64 3.65
N LYS A 123 10.60 10.49 3.89
CA LYS A 123 10.38 9.28 3.09
C LYS A 123 8.94 8.79 3.19
N ILE A 124 8.37 8.78 4.40
CA ILE A 124 6.97 8.39 4.63
C ILE A 124 6.03 9.39 3.94
N ALA A 125 6.21 10.70 4.13
CA ALA A 125 5.37 11.71 3.49
C ALA A 125 5.33 11.59 1.96
N VAL A 126 6.47 11.30 1.33
CA VAL A 126 6.55 11.05 -0.11
C VAL A 126 5.86 9.73 -0.47
N PHE A 127 6.01 8.70 0.35
CA PHE A 127 5.37 7.41 0.14
C PHE A 127 3.84 7.54 0.19
N GLU A 128 3.29 8.14 1.24
CA GLU A 128 1.85 8.39 1.42
C GLU A 128 1.25 9.17 0.25
N SER A 129 1.94 10.21 -0.19
CA SER A 129 1.50 10.99 -1.36
C SER A 129 1.46 10.16 -2.64
N LYS A 130 2.42 9.26 -2.82
CA LYS A 130 2.41 8.32 -3.96
C LYS A 130 1.30 7.28 -3.83
N ASN A 131 1.03 6.81 -2.62
CA ASN A 131 -0.08 5.91 -2.35
C ASN A 131 -1.42 6.58 -2.67
N CYS A 132 -1.63 7.82 -2.26
CA CYS A 132 -2.82 8.59 -2.64
C CYS A 132 -3.03 8.63 -4.16
N VAL A 133 -1.96 8.96 -4.92
CA VAL A 133 -2.01 8.96 -6.39
C VAL A 133 -2.28 7.57 -6.95
N SER A 134 -1.62 6.55 -6.41
CA SER A 134 -1.82 5.15 -6.83
C SER A 134 -3.24 4.68 -6.53
N SER A 135 -3.82 5.15 -5.44
CA SER A 135 -5.20 4.87 -5.05
C SER A 135 -6.21 5.48 -6.01
N PHE A 136 -5.99 6.73 -6.45
CA PHE A 136 -6.82 7.32 -7.51
C PHE A 136 -6.77 6.50 -8.79
N ILE A 137 -5.57 6.08 -9.20
CA ILE A 137 -5.38 5.29 -10.41
C ILE A 137 -6.04 3.91 -10.27
N PHE A 138 -5.92 3.29 -9.09
CA PHE A 138 -6.57 2.02 -8.77
C PHE A 138 -8.09 2.12 -8.94
N PHE A 139 -8.72 3.12 -8.33
CA PHE A 139 -10.16 3.32 -8.43
C PHE A 139 -10.61 3.73 -9.82
N GLU A 140 -9.85 4.60 -10.50
CA GLU A 140 -10.13 4.99 -11.88
C GLU A 140 -10.16 3.75 -12.79
N GLN A 141 -9.19 2.87 -12.66
CA GLN A 141 -9.01 1.72 -13.56
C GLN A 141 -9.96 0.56 -13.26
N LEU A 142 -10.21 0.28 -11.99
CA LEU A 142 -10.93 -0.93 -11.57
C LEU A 142 -12.37 -0.67 -11.14
N PHE A 143 -12.70 0.57 -10.74
CA PHE A 143 -13.96 0.88 -10.09
C PHE A 143 -14.81 1.94 -10.83
N SER A 144 -14.24 2.71 -11.74
CA SER A 144 -15.01 3.75 -12.43
C SER A 144 -16.00 3.18 -13.44
N GLY A 145 -17.21 3.72 -13.43
CA GLY A 145 -18.26 3.37 -14.38
C GLY A 145 -18.60 1.87 -14.39
N SER A 146 -18.56 1.23 -15.57
CA SER A 146 -18.83 -0.20 -15.72
C SER A 146 -17.67 -1.11 -15.26
N ASN A 147 -16.49 -0.54 -14.95
CA ASN A 147 -15.32 -1.32 -14.57
C ASN A 147 -15.53 -2.03 -13.23
N PHE A 148 -16.25 -1.42 -12.30
CA PHE A 148 -16.53 -2.03 -10.99
C PHE A 148 -17.26 -3.37 -11.14
N SER A 149 -18.36 -3.40 -11.88
CA SER A 149 -19.11 -4.66 -12.12
C SER A 149 -18.24 -5.69 -12.80
N LYS A 150 -17.50 -5.30 -13.84
CA LYS A 150 -16.59 -6.19 -14.57
C LYS A 150 -15.47 -6.74 -13.68
N THR A 151 -14.85 -5.89 -12.85
CA THR A 151 -13.81 -6.32 -11.92
C THR A 151 -14.36 -7.34 -10.92
N CYS A 152 -15.54 -7.08 -10.35
CA CYS A 152 -16.19 -8.01 -9.44
C CYS A 152 -16.59 -9.34 -10.10
N GLU A 153 -17.05 -9.31 -11.37
CA GLU A 153 -17.42 -10.52 -12.12
C GLU A 153 -16.20 -11.39 -12.49
N LEU A 154 -15.08 -10.76 -12.82
CA LEU A 154 -13.85 -11.45 -13.20
C LEU A 154 -12.95 -11.81 -12.02
N SER A 155 -13.21 -11.26 -10.85
CA SER A 155 -12.46 -11.58 -9.62
C SER A 155 -12.83 -12.98 -9.13
N GLY A 156 -11.85 -13.87 -9.09
CA GLY A 156 -11.98 -15.17 -8.43
C GLY A 156 -11.85 -15.08 -6.89
N ASN A 157 -11.31 -13.96 -6.38
CA ASN A 157 -11.13 -13.74 -4.95
C ASN A 157 -11.49 -12.31 -4.54
N ILE A 158 -12.77 -12.14 -4.24
CA ILE A 158 -13.32 -10.84 -3.79
C ILE A 158 -12.70 -10.39 -2.45
N GLY A 159 -12.27 -11.32 -1.60
CA GLY A 159 -11.63 -10.98 -0.32
C GLY A 159 -10.30 -10.24 -0.51
N ILE A 160 -9.47 -10.64 -1.49
CA ILE A 160 -8.23 -9.93 -1.83
C ILE A 160 -8.56 -8.57 -2.46
N LEU A 161 -9.51 -8.52 -3.38
CA LEU A 161 -9.97 -7.26 -3.98
C LEU A 161 -10.45 -6.28 -2.89
N TYR A 162 -11.25 -6.76 -1.94
CA TYR A 162 -11.73 -5.96 -0.81
C TYR A 162 -10.58 -5.43 0.05
N LEU A 163 -9.63 -6.29 0.42
CA LEU A 163 -8.46 -5.88 1.21
C LEU A 163 -7.69 -4.74 0.54
N LEU A 164 -7.38 -4.89 -0.75
CA LEU A 164 -6.61 -3.88 -1.50
C LEU A 164 -7.43 -2.59 -1.69
N ALA A 165 -8.71 -2.70 -2.01
CA ALA A 165 -9.57 -1.53 -2.19
C ALA A 165 -9.80 -0.76 -0.88
N TYR A 166 -9.98 -1.48 0.24
CA TYR A 166 -10.10 -0.89 1.56
C TYR A 166 -8.84 -0.12 1.95
N HIS A 167 -7.67 -0.74 1.80
CA HIS A 167 -6.37 -0.11 2.03
C HIS A 167 -6.24 1.17 1.18
N PHE A 168 -6.43 1.10 -0.14
CA PHE A 168 -6.31 2.26 -1.01
C PHE A 168 -7.33 3.37 -0.71
N ALA A 169 -8.49 3.06 -0.13
CA ALA A 169 -9.44 4.07 0.32
C ALA A 169 -8.91 4.84 1.53
N GLU A 170 -8.37 4.14 2.53
CA GLU A 170 -7.77 4.77 3.71
C GLU A 170 -6.51 5.58 3.35
N GLU A 171 -5.70 5.14 2.36
CA GLU A 171 -4.58 5.92 1.82
C GLU A 171 -5.00 7.29 1.24
N ILE A 172 -6.19 7.40 0.69
CA ILE A 172 -6.73 8.69 0.23
C ILE A 172 -7.12 9.58 1.41
N GLU A 173 -7.59 8.99 2.51
CA GLU A 173 -8.04 9.74 3.68
C GLU A 173 -6.88 10.39 4.44
N HIS A 174 -5.77 9.68 4.61
CA HIS A 174 -4.71 10.06 5.53
C HIS A 174 -3.36 10.45 4.89
N CYS A 175 -3.29 10.52 3.57
CA CYS A 175 -2.05 10.71 2.80
C CYS A 175 -1.26 12.00 3.12
N ASP A 176 -1.83 12.98 3.79
CA ASP A 176 -1.20 14.25 4.20
C ASP A 176 -0.64 14.23 5.63
N ILE A 177 -1.05 13.28 6.47
CA ILE A 177 -0.70 13.28 7.91
C ILE A 177 0.82 13.26 8.13
N ALA A 178 1.55 12.41 7.41
CA ALA A 178 3.01 12.33 7.56
C ALA A 178 3.72 13.63 7.12
N ALA A 179 3.17 14.31 6.10
CA ALA A 179 3.67 15.61 5.65
C ALA A 179 3.41 16.71 6.69
N ASP A 180 2.23 16.71 7.29
CA ASP A 180 1.85 17.64 8.34
C ASP A 180 2.72 17.45 9.60
N VAL A 181 2.97 16.21 10.00
CA VAL A 181 3.90 15.87 11.10
C VAL A 181 5.31 16.37 10.80
N TYR A 182 5.82 16.12 9.60
CA TYR A 182 7.13 16.63 9.19
C TYR A 182 7.21 18.14 9.27
N GLN A 183 6.23 18.85 8.68
CA GLN A 183 6.18 20.31 8.67
C GLN A 183 6.05 20.88 10.08
N HIS A 184 5.24 20.26 10.95
CA HIS A 184 5.08 20.65 12.34
C HIS A 184 6.41 20.57 13.13
N ILE A 185 7.14 19.45 12.97
CA ILE A 185 8.37 19.21 13.75
C ILE A 185 9.54 20.05 13.23
N PHE A 186 9.70 20.17 11.92
CA PHE A 186 10.90 20.78 11.31
C PHE A 186 10.66 22.21 10.82
N GLN A 187 9.42 22.70 10.82
CA GLN A 187 9.06 24.04 10.33
C GLN A 187 9.55 24.31 8.91
N GLU A 188 9.58 23.25 8.09
CA GLU A 188 9.99 23.27 6.70
C GLU A 188 8.90 22.67 5.82
N PRO A 189 8.62 23.21 4.63
CA PRO A 189 7.69 22.58 3.71
C PRO A 189 8.25 21.24 3.23
N VAL A 190 7.41 20.21 3.22
CA VAL A 190 7.73 18.89 2.64
C VAL A 190 7.97 19.04 1.15
N TRP A 191 7.13 19.83 0.49
CA TRP A 191 7.05 19.96 -0.95
C TRP A 191 8.02 21.02 -1.47
N ASN A 192 9.20 20.55 -1.83
CA ASN A 192 10.14 21.29 -2.67
C ASN A 192 10.34 20.46 -3.93
N ALA A 193 10.10 21.04 -5.09
CA ALA A 193 10.13 20.33 -6.38
C ALA A 193 11.42 19.52 -6.62
N ALA A 194 12.58 20.04 -6.21
CA ALA A 194 13.85 19.33 -6.34
C ALA A 194 13.94 18.13 -5.38
N ARG A 195 13.44 18.29 -4.15
CA ARG A 195 13.42 17.25 -3.12
C ARG A 195 12.43 16.15 -3.49
N VAL A 196 11.22 16.50 -3.91
CA VAL A 196 10.21 15.54 -4.37
C VAL A 196 10.72 14.74 -5.55
N LYS A 197 11.31 15.37 -6.56
CA LYS A 197 11.91 14.66 -7.70
C LYS A 197 12.99 13.67 -7.25
N SER A 198 13.92 14.09 -6.38
CA SER A 198 14.99 13.19 -5.90
C SER A 198 14.43 11.98 -5.13
N GLN A 199 13.40 12.17 -4.31
CA GLN A 199 12.79 11.10 -3.52
C GLN A 199 11.94 10.17 -4.39
N ILE A 200 11.25 10.68 -5.40
CA ILE A 200 10.49 9.86 -6.35
C ILE A 200 11.43 8.92 -7.11
N PHE A 201 12.58 9.41 -7.55
CA PHE A 201 13.58 8.56 -8.20
C PHE A 201 14.19 7.53 -7.24
N ASN A 202 14.37 7.87 -5.96
CA ASN A 202 14.88 6.96 -4.94
C ASN A 202 13.88 5.88 -4.50
N THR A 203 12.63 5.93 -4.92
CA THR A 203 11.62 4.89 -4.60
C THR A 203 11.48 3.80 -5.66
N HIS A 204 12.38 3.73 -6.63
CA HIS A 204 12.44 2.58 -7.57
C HIS A 204 12.57 1.24 -6.86
N HIS A 205 13.17 1.20 -5.66
CA HIS A 205 13.29 -0.02 -4.88
C HIS A 205 11.90 -0.58 -4.48
N ALA A 206 10.91 0.25 -4.19
CA ALA A 206 9.56 -0.22 -3.84
C ALA A 206 8.91 -1.01 -4.97
N GLU A 207 9.06 -0.54 -6.21
CA GLU A 207 8.60 -1.27 -7.39
C GLU A 207 9.38 -2.59 -7.56
N GLN A 208 10.70 -2.55 -7.45
CA GLN A 208 11.54 -3.75 -7.56
C GLN A 208 11.25 -4.77 -6.46
N GLU A 209 11.03 -4.31 -5.24
CA GLU A 209 10.64 -5.13 -4.11
C GLU A 209 9.30 -5.83 -4.39
N SER A 210 8.29 -5.07 -4.81
CA SER A 210 6.97 -5.59 -5.15
C SER A 210 7.01 -6.59 -6.32
N LEU A 211 7.74 -6.30 -7.39
CA LEU A 211 7.89 -7.20 -8.53
C LEU A 211 8.67 -8.48 -8.16
N THR A 212 9.67 -8.38 -7.28
CA THR A 212 10.40 -9.54 -6.76
C THR A 212 9.48 -10.43 -5.94
N ALA A 213 8.65 -9.86 -5.09
CA ALA A 213 7.63 -10.58 -4.33
C ALA A 213 6.57 -11.20 -5.24
N ALA A 214 6.09 -10.48 -6.26
CA ALA A 214 5.13 -10.98 -7.25
C ALA A 214 5.68 -12.20 -8.00
N LEU A 215 6.95 -12.15 -8.40
CA LEU A 215 7.61 -13.29 -9.05
C LEU A 215 7.74 -14.50 -8.10
N HIS A 216 7.99 -14.25 -6.82
CA HIS A 216 8.01 -15.32 -5.81
C HIS A 216 6.61 -15.93 -5.66
N CYS A 217 5.56 -15.12 -5.53
CA CYS A 217 4.17 -15.58 -5.49
C CYS A 217 3.81 -16.41 -6.73
N ALA A 218 4.15 -15.93 -7.91
CA ALA A 218 3.91 -16.65 -9.16
C ALA A 218 4.52 -18.06 -9.15
N ARG A 219 5.76 -18.19 -8.66
CA ARG A 219 6.43 -19.51 -8.54
C ARG A 219 5.71 -20.43 -7.56
N GLN A 220 5.24 -19.91 -6.43
CA GLN A 220 4.47 -20.69 -5.44
C GLN A 220 3.13 -21.16 -5.98
N LEU A 221 2.50 -20.32 -6.80
CA LEU A 221 1.21 -20.59 -7.45
C LEU A 221 1.34 -21.43 -8.74
N GLY A 222 2.57 -21.75 -9.17
CA GLY A 222 2.81 -22.50 -10.40
C GLY A 222 2.60 -21.70 -11.69
N VAL A 223 2.54 -20.35 -11.58
CA VAL A 223 2.34 -19.45 -12.72
C VAL A 223 3.67 -19.14 -13.41
N LYS A 224 3.73 -19.30 -14.72
CA LYS A 224 4.92 -18.99 -15.53
C LYS A 224 4.92 -17.51 -15.92
N THR A 225 5.75 -16.73 -15.27
CA THR A 225 5.96 -15.30 -15.58
C THR A 225 7.40 -14.88 -15.28
N ASP A 226 7.73 -13.66 -15.66
CA ASP A 226 9.02 -13.00 -15.39
C ASP A 226 8.78 -11.52 -15.03
N ILE A 227 9.86 -10.84 -14.63
CA ILE A 227 9.82 -9.43 -14.22
C ILE A 227 9.34 -8.53 -15.37
N ASP A 228 9.73 -8.80 -16.61
CA ASP A 228 9.37 -7.97 -17.76
C ASP A 228 7.87 -8.04 -18.05
N ARG A 229 7.29 -9.23 -17.95
CA ARG A 229 5.84 -9.41 -18.09
C ARG A 229 5.07 -8.73 -16.98
N LEU A 230 5.50 -8.87 -15.73
CA LEU A 230 4.86 -8.22 -14.58
C LEU A 230 4.93 -6.70 -14.71
N SER A 231 6.11 -6.12 -14.99
CA SER A 231 6.32 -4.69 -15.15
C SER A 231 5.61 -4.08 -16.37
N SER A 232 5.33 -4.91 -17.37
CA SER A 232 4.61 -4.51 -18.59
C SER A 232 3.12 -4.85 -18.57
N SER A 233 2.56 -5.28 -17.43
CA SER A 233 1.12 -5.51 -17.30
C SER A 233 0.33 -4.24 -17.62
N PRO A 234 -0.91 -4.35 -18.09
CA PRO A 234 -1.75 -3.18 -18.41
C PRO A 234 -1.87 -2.22 -17.22
N PHE A 235 -2.03 -2.76 -16.02
CA PHE A 235 -2.10 -1.98 -14.79
C PHE A 235 -0.81 -1.19 -14.54
N MET A 236 0.36 -1.82 -14.59
CA MET A 236 1.64 -1.16 -14.36
C MET A 236 1.95 -0.07 -15.39
N LYS A 237 1.64 -0.33 -16.67
CA LYS A 237 1.81 0.67 -17.74
C LYS A 237 0.92 1.88 -17.51
N PHE A 238 -0.34 1.66 -17.20
CA PHE A 238 -1.29 2.74 -16.92
C PHE A 238 -0.85 3.52 -15.68
N THR A 239 -0.51 2.83 -14.60
CA THR A 239 -0.06 3.45 -13.34
C THR A 239 1.17 4.33 -13.56
N LYS A 240 2.20 3.82 -14.25
CA LYS A 240 3.41 4.60 -14.56
C LYS A 240 3.10 5.86 -15.39
N ALA A 241 2.28 5.73 -16.43
CA ALA A 241 1.91 6.87 -17.27
C ALA A 241 1.19 7.95 -16.47
N ARG A 242 0.20 7.56 -15.67
CA ARG A 242 -0.58 8.49 -14.84
C ARG A 242 0.24 9.10 -13.71
N GLN A 243 1.10 8.33 -13.07
CA GLN A 243 2.02 8.86 -12.05
C GLN A 243 2.92 9.94 -12.62
N ILE A 244 3.49 9.74 -13.81
CA ILE A 244 4.31 10.75 -14.48
C ILE A 244 3.51 12.02 -14.77
N GLU A 245 2.29 11.90 -15.25
CA GLU A 245 1.40 13.05 -15.51
C GLU A 245 1.13 13.84 -14.22
N LEU A 246 0.75 13.15 -13.14
CA LEU A 246 0.39 13.77 -11.87
C LEU A 246 1.60 14.35 -11.11
N ILE A 247 2.78 13.75 -11.24
CA ILE A 247 4.01 14.20 -10.57
C ILE A 247 4.66 15.38 -11.30
N ASN A 248 4.47 15.52 -12.61
CA ASN A 248 5.00 16.65 -13.39
C ASN A 248 4.21 17.95 -13.21
N VAL A 249 3.00 17.90 -12.71
CA VAL A 249 2.29 19.06 -12.18
C VAL A 249 2.82 19.29 -10.76
N ASP A 250 3.03 20.52 -10.33
CA ASP A 250 3.45 20.81 -8.95
C ASP A 250 2.50 20.10 -7.99
N PHE A 251 2.92 18.89 -7.56
CA PHE A 251 2.09 17.99 -6.80
C PHE A 251 2.00 18.51 -5.37
N ASP A 252 0.90 19.12 -5.05
CA ASP A 252 0.49 19.51 -3.72
C ASP A 252 -0.85 18.83 -3.42
N LEU A 253 -0.87 17.96 -2.41
CA LEU A 253 -2.07 17.27 -1.94
C LEU A 253 -3.18 18.21 -1.49
N ASN A 254 -2.82 19.47 -1.21
CA ASN A 254 -3.73 20.49 -0.71
C ASN A 254 -4.27 21.42 -1.82
N THR A 255 -3.97 21.16 -3.09
CA THR A 255 -4.60 21.90 -4.17
C THR A 255 -6.08 21.53 -4.31
N ASP A 256 -6.93 22.53 -4.62
CA ASP A 256 -8.37 22.32 -4.75
C ASP A 256 -8.76 21.11 -5.62
N PRO A 257 -8.16 20.91 -6.82
CA PRO A 257 -8.50 19.74 -7.64
C PRO A 257 -8.18 18.39 -7.00
N VAL A 258 -7.09 18.29 -6.23
CA VAL A 258 -6.71 17.05 -5.54
C VAL A 258 -7.63 16.81 -4.35
N LEU A 259 -7.94 17.85 -3.58
CA LEU A 259 -8.89 17.76 -2.47
C LEU A 259 -10.30 17.35 -2.95
N GLU A 260 -10.78 17.92 -4.06
CA GLU A 260 -12.05 17.52 -4.66
C GLU A 260 -12.03 16.04 -5.09
N GLN A 261 -10.93 15.58 -5.69
CA GLN A 261 -10.77 14.19 -6.09
C GLN A 261 -10.71 13.25 -4.87
N ARG A 262 -10.01 13.63 -3.81
CA ARG A 262 -9.98 12.90 -2.53
C ARG A 262 -11.39 12.73 -1.97
N GLN A 263 -12.11 13.84 -1.79
CA GLN A 263 -13.47 13.85 -1.26
C GLN A 263 -14.45 13.05 -2.14
N PHE A 264 -14.30 13.13 -3.46
CA PHE A 264 -15.11 12.32 -4.37
C PHE A 264 -14.82 10.82 -4.19
N SER A 265 -13.55 10.43 -4.15
CA SER A 265 -13.17 9.02 -4.05
C SER A 265 -13.61 8.41 -2.71
N VAL A 266 -13.45 9.13 -1.60
CA VAL A 266 -13.92 8.70 -0.27
C VAL A 266 -15.45 8.50 -0.27
N ARG A 267 -16.20 9.48 -0.77
CA ARG A 267 -17.67 9.32 -0.87
C ARG A 267 -18.08 8.14 -1.75
N GLN A 268 -17.40 7.92 -2.89
CA GLN A 268 -17.69 6.77 -3.75
C GLN A 268 -17.39 5.45 -3.05
N TRP A 269 -16.30 5.42 -2.26
CA TRP A 269 -15.97 4.25 -1.45
C TRP A 269 -17.07 3.97 -0.42
N ASP A 270 -17.40 4.93 0.42
CA ASP A 270 -18.33 4.75 1.54
C ASP A 270 -19.76 4.45 1.08
N GLU A 271 -20.24 5.14 0.05
CA GLU A 271 -21.66 5.07 -0.36
C GLU A 271 -21.93 3.99 -1.39
N VAL A 272 -20.94 3.60 -2.19
CA VAL A 272 -21.17 2.74 -3.37
C VAL A 272 -20.34 1.46 -3.33
N TRP A 273 -18.99 1.60 -3.29
CA TRP A 273 -18.11 0.47 -3.57
C TRP A 273 -17.93 -0.45 -2.37
N GLU A 274 -17.70 0.09 -1.19
CA GLU A 274 -17.51 -0.69 0.04
C GLU A 274 -18.74 -1.53 0.37
N PRO A 275 -19.98 -0.99 0.43
CA PRO A 275 -21.17 -1.78 0.72
C PRO A 275 -21.39 -2.92 -0.28
N ALA A 276 -21.14 -2.64 -1.57
CA ALA A 276 -21.29 -3.64 -2.64
C ALA A 276 -20.24 -4.76 -2.56
N LEU A 277 -18.96 -4.40 -2.30
CA LEU A 277 -17.89 -5.38 -2.11
C LEU A 277 -18.10 -6.22 -0.86
N ARG A 278 -18.46 -5.61 0.25
CA ARG A 278 -18.75 -6.29 1.52
C ARG A 278 -19.84 -7.35 1.33
N GLN A 279 -20.92 -7.00 0.63
CA GLN A 279 -21.99 -7.96 0.32
C GLN A 279 -21.46 -9.15 -0.48
N ARG A 280 -20.61 -8.92 -1.48
CA ARG A 280 -20.01 -10.00 -2.29
C ARG A 280 -19.07 -10.89 -1.50
N VAL A 281 -18.28 -10.30 -0.58
CA VAL A 281 -17.42 -11.07 0.34
C VAL A 281 -18.27 -12.01 1.20
N LEU A 282 -19.34 -11.49 1.79
CA LEU A 282 -20.26 -12.31 2.61
C LEU A 282 -20.91 -13.42 1.80
N GLN A 283 -21.34 -13.15 0.57
CA GLN A 283 -21.87 -14.16 -0.33
C GLN A 283 -20.83 -15.25 -0.64
N GLN A 284 -19.60 -14.87 -1.02
CA GLN A 284 -18.53 -15.84 -1.31
C GLN A 284 -18.19 -16.73 -0.10
N ILE A 285 -18.21 -16.17 1.11
CA ILE A 285 -18.02 -16.94 2.35
C ILE A 285 -19.17 -17.95 2.52
N SER A 286 -20.40 -17.52 2.35
CA SER A 286 -21.58 -18.39 2.50
C SER A 286 -21.58 -19.57 1.49
N GLU A 287 -21.24 -19.30 0.24
CA GLU A 287 -21.16 -20.31 -0.82
C GLU A 287 -20.08 -21.37 -0.50
N ARG A 288 -18.93 -20.95 -0.01
CA ARG A 288 -17.86 -21.87 0.39
C ARG A 288 -18.24 -22.73 1.61
N THR A 289 -18.93 -22.15 2.58
CA THR A 289 -19.39 -22.90 3.77
C THR A 289 -20.39 -23.98 3.38
N ASN A 290 -21.36 -23.66 2.49
CA ASN A 290 -22.36 -24.61 2.01
C ASN A 290 -21.81 -25.71 1.08
N SER A 291 -20.61 -25.57 0.54
CA SER A 291 -19.97 -26.56 -0.34
C SER A 291 -19.15 -27.60 0.44
N ILE A 292 -18.98 -27.43 1.74
CA ILE A 292 -18.22 -28.33 2.63
C ILE A 292 -19.14 -29.34 3.35
N ASP A 293 -20.46 -29.06 3.39
CA ASP A 293 -21.46 -29.97 3.91
C ASP A 293 -21.98 -30.92 2.78
#